data_157138bd74544af648548a274d1509b9
#
_entry.id   157138bd74544af648548a274d1509b9
#
_cell.length_a   1.000
_cell.length_b   1.000
_cell.length_c   1.000
_cell.angle_alpha   90.00
_cell.angle_beta   90.00
_cell.angle_gamma   90.00
#
_symmetry.space_group_name_H-M   'P 1'
#
loop_
_entity.id
_entity.type
_entity.pdbx_description
1 polymer ?
#
loop_
_entity_poly.entity_id
_entity_poly.type
_entity_poly.pdbx_seq_one_letter_code
_entity_poly.pdbx_strand_id
1 'polypeptide(L)'
;MPQILSPKGTIMKLYNSLTRTKDEFIPHEPGKVSMYTCGPTVYHFAHIGNLRTYIMEDVLEKYLRYTGLDVKRVMNITDVGHLSSDADTGEDKMLKGAKREKKTVMEIAKFYTDAFFADCEKLNIKLPDVIEPATGCIDEFIKVIEALIEKEYAYEAGGNIYFDTSKLKQYYLFNNFEEEDLQDGVREGVEKDDNKRNKADFVLWFTKSKFDDQELKWNSPWGIGYPGWHIECSCISMKHLGEYLDIHCGGIDNAFPHHTNEIAQSEAYVGHKWCNYWFHVLHLNTNGGKMSKSKGEFLTVSLLEEKGYNPLVYRFFCLQSHYRKSLVFSYENLDNAVAAWEKLLARVAKLDKNGDVDNAKFEELKRDFTDAMDNDLNTSLGVTALYNVLKADTNDATKLALIADFDKVLSLNLIEEASKLGAQEEPLDDEFTAKVEALIAERAAAKKEKNFAEADRIRGVLTEMGVEIKDTREGVVWQRI
;
A
#
# COMPACT_ATOMS: atom_id res chain seq x y z
N MET A 1 17.79 15.20 23.84
CA MET A 1 16.46 14.75 23.39
C MET A 1 16.34 13.28 23.80
N PRO A 2 15.23 12.83 24.39
CA PRO A 2 15.07 11.42 24.67
C PRO A 2 15.05 10.64 23.35
N GLN A 3 15.98 9.72 23.18
CA GLN A 3 16.02 8.79 22.05
C GLN A 3 14.86 7.81 22.23
N ILE A 4 14.13 7.57 21.15
CA ILE A 4 13.12 6.52 21.12
C ILE A 4 13.87 5.22 20.99
N LEU A 5 13.96 4.54 22.10
CA LEU A 5 14.53 3.21 22.15
C LEU A 5 13.38 2.25 21.82
N SER A 6 13.58 1.35 20.88
CA SER A 6 12.76 0.14 20.78
C SER A 6 12.71 -0.54 22.16
N PRO A 7 11.84 -1.52 22.41
CA PRO A 7 11.79 -2.24 23.70
C PRO A 7 13.14 -2.75 24.23
N LYS A 8 14.21 -2.60 23.43
CA LYS A 8 15.59 -3.00 23.74
C LYS A 8 16.61 -1.88 23.87
N GLY A 9 16.19 -0.64 23.66
CA GLY A 9 17.14 0.45 23.58
C GLY A 9 17.87 0.56 22.22
N THR A 10 17.47 -0.18 21.20
CA THR A 10 17.90 0.05 19.81
C THR A 10 17.14 1.23 19.20
N ILE A 11 17.83 2.04 18.43
CA ILE A 11 17.26 3.20 17.76
C ILE A 11 16.79 2.73 16.38
N MET A 12 15.50 2.94 16.09
CA MET A 12 14.98 2.73 14.73
C MET A 12 15.71 3.65 13.76
N LYS A 13 16.17 3.10 12.64
CA LYS A 13 16.71 3.85 11.50
C LYS A 13 15.75 3.76 10.34
N LEU A 14 15.48 4.90 9.72
CA LEU A 14 14.62 5.01 8.56
C LEU A 14 15.37 5.69 7.41
N TYR A 15 15.28 5.13 6.21
CA TYR A 15 15.86 5.78 5.04
C TYR A 15 15.05 7.01 4.68
N ASN A 16 15.74 8.14 4.63
CA ASN A 16 15.16 9.41 4.24
C ASN A 16 15.53 9.72 2.79
N SER A 17 14.54 9.76 1.92
CA SER A 17 14.78 10.02 0.48
C SER A 17 15.37 11.40 0.21
N LEU A 18 15.16 12.36 1.14
CA LEU A 18 15.72 13.71 0.99
C LEU A 18 17.22 13.73 1.26
N THR A 19 17.70 13.07 2.32
CA THR A 19 19.13 12.98 2.68
C THR A 19 19.83 11.86 1.96
N ARG A 20 19.07 10.84 1.46
CA ARG A 20 19.56 9.59 0.85
C ARG A 20 20.39 8.73 1.81
N THR A 21 20.14 8.88 3.11
CA THR A 21 20.80 8.15 4.17
C THR A 21 19.79 7.43 5.03
N LYS A 22 20.25 6.42 5.77
CA LYS A 22 19.47 5.84 6.87
C LYS A 22 19.75 6.68 8.11
N ASP A 23 18.79 7.47 8.48
CA ASP A 23 18.90 8.36 9.63
C ASP A 23 18.21 7.74 10.85
N GLU A 24 18.69 8.06 12.04
CA GLU A 24 18.00 7.72 13.27
C GLU A 24 16.66 8.42 13.32
N PHE A 25 15.58 7.67 13.58
CA PHE A 25 14.26 8.24 13.62
C PHE A 25 14.04 8.96 14.95
N ILE A 26 13.93 10.27 14.89
CA ILE A 26 13.69 11.14 16.06
C ILE A 26 12.46 12.01 15.72
N PRO A 27 11.29 11.78 16.34
CA PRO A 27 10.13 12.61 16.13
C PRO A 27 10.34 14.01 16.73
N HIS A 28 9.63 14.98 16.16
CA HIS A 28 9.65 16.38 16.61
C HIS A 28 9.15 16.50 18.06
N GLU A 29 8.05 15.83 18.38
CA GLU A 29 7.51 15.74 19.73
C GLU A 29 7.82 14.36 20.34
N PRO A 30 8.53 14.29 21.48
CA PRO A 30 8.88 13.01 22.10
C PRO A 30 7.65 12.12 22.36
N GLY A 31 7.70 10.88 21.84
CA GLY A 31 6.64 9.89 22.01
C GLY A 31 5.48 10.01 21.03
N LYS A 32 5.41 11.08 20.22
CA LYS A 32 4.36 11.27 19.22
C LYS A 32 4.96 11.35 17.81
N VAL A 33 4.22 10.90 16.84
CA VAL A 33 4.61 10.95 15.43
C VAL A 33 3.47 11.53 14.60
N SER A 34 3.76 12.58 13.87
CA SER A 34 2.91 13.12 12.81
C SER A 34 3.26 12.46 11.48
N MET A 35 2.30 11.76 10.87
CA MET A 35 2.49 11.02 9.63
C MET A 35 1.44 11.44 8.61
N TYR A 36 1.89 11.85 7.43
CA TYR A 36 1.02 12.17 6.30
C TYR A 36 1.23 11.18 5.16
N THR A 37 0.15 10.71 4.57
CA THR A 37 0.18 9.79 3.42
C THR A 37 -0.64 10.37 2.29
N CYS A 38 -0.02 10.54 1.11
CA CYS A 38 -0.75 10.99 -0.08
C CYS A 38 -1.85 10.00 -0.42
N GLY A 39 -3.08 10.49 -0.44
CA GLY A 39 -4.25 9.67 -0.75
C GLY A 39 -4.47 9.47 -2.25
N PRO A 40 -5.48 8.68 -2.63
CA PRO A 40 -5.78 8.41 -4.02
C PRO A 40 -6.48 9.58 -4.70
N THR A 41 -6.26 9.74 -6.01
CA THR A 41 -7.14 10.51 -6.87
C THR A 41 -8.30 9.62 -7.30
N VAL A 42 -9.51 9.95 -6.85
CA VAL A 42 -10.68 9.05 -6.87
C VAL A 42 -11.51 9.14 -8.16
N TYR A 43 -10.90 8.90 -9.31
CA TYR A 43 -11.56 8.84 -10.62
C TYR A 43 -11.56 7.43 -11.23
N HIS A 44 -10.89 6.49 -10.61
CA HIS A 44 -10.75 5.10 -11.03
C HIS A 44 -10.34 4.22 -9.85
N PHE A 45 -10.52 2.89 -9.95
CA PHE A 45 -10.00 1.95 -8.96
C PHE A 45 -8.50 2.13 -8.75
N ALA A 46 -8.04 1.91 -7.54
CA ALA A 46 -6.62 1.77 -7.27
C ALA A 46 -6.11 0.46 -7.89
N HIS A 47 -4.98 0.51 -8.60
CA HIS A 47 -4.34 -0.72 -9.03
C HIS A 47 -3.42 -1.27 -7.92
N ILE A 48 -3.08 -2.57 -8.01
CA ILE A 48 -2.27 -3.23 -6.97
C ILE A 48 -0.92 -2.54 -6.74
N GLY A 49 -0.35 -1.87 -7.74
CA GLY A 49 0.87 -1.08 -7.58
C GLY A 49 0.72 0.11 -6.64
N ASN A 50 -0.44 0.81 -6.66
CA ASN A 50 -0.74 1.84 -5.67
C ASN A 50 -0.90 1.20 -4.28
N LEU A 51 -1.63 0.10 -4.18
CA LEU A 51 -1.90 -0.59 -2.92
C LEU A 51 -0.64 -1.13 -2.26
N ARG A 52 0.40 -1.47 -3.03
CA ARG A 52 1.73 -1.78 -2.46
C ARG A 52 2.29 -0.61 -1.64
N THR A 53 2.14 0.62 -2.10
CA THR A 53 2.57 1.81 -1.35
C THR A 53 1.82 1.89 -0.02
N TYR A 54 0.50 1.81 -0.05
CA TYR A 54 -0.34 1.85 1.16
C TYR A 54 -0.09 0.68 2.12
N ILE A 55 0.25 -0.51 1.63
CA ILE A 55 0.68 -1.64 2.47
C ILE A 55 1.96 -1.28 3.24
N MET A 56 2.96 -0.68 2.57
CA MET A 56 4.23 -0.34 3.22
C MET A 56 4.09 0.84 4.19
N GLU A 57 3.24 1.81 3.89
CA GLU A 57 2.87 2.90 4.79
C GLU A 57 2.14 2.38 6.04
N ASP A 58 1.24 1.42 5.87
CA ASP A 58 0.54 0.74 6.95
C ASP A 58 1.50 -0.04 7.86
N VAL A 59 2.47 -0.74 7.28
CA VAL A 59 3.51 -1.44 8.05
C VAL A 59 4.37 -0.44 8.84
N LEU A 60 4.71 0.71 8.24
CA LEU A 60 5.45 1.77 8.94
C LEU A 60 4.65 2.30 10.13
N GLU A 61 3.39 2.67 9.93
CA GLU A 61 2.53 3.12 11.04
C GLU A 61 2.42 2.08 12.14
N LYS A 62 2.11 0.82 11.77
CA LYS A 62 1.95 -0.27 12.73
C LYS A 62 3.24 -0.56 13.49
N TYR A 63 4.39 -0.48 12.83
CA TYR A 63 5.67 -0.68 13.51
C TYR A 63 5.99 0.48 14.48
N LEU A 64 5.76 1.72 14.08
CA LEU A 64 5.91 2.87 14.98
C LEU A 64 5.01 2.73 16.23
N ARG A 65 3.76 2.33 16.06
CA ARG A 65 2.85 2.04 17.19
C ARG A 65 3.32 0.83 18.01
N TYR A 66 3.86 -0.19 17.37
CA TYR A 66 4.42 -1.38 18.04
C TYR A 66 5.61 -1.03 18.93
N THR A 67 6.40 -0.02 18.59
CA THR A 67 7.49 0.52 19.44
C THR A 67 6.99 1.42 20.56
N GLY A 68 5.70 1.66 20.67
CA GLY A 68 5.07 2.45 21.75
C GLY A 68 4.87 3.92 21.42
N LEU A 69 5.04 4.33 20.16
CA LEU A 69 4.79 5.70 19.71
C LEU A 69 3.31 5.95 19.48
N ASP A 70 2.85 7.15 19.85
CA ASP A 70 1.53 7.65 19.51
C ASP A 70 1.58 8.30 18.11
N VAL A 71 1.07 7.58 17.11
CA VAL A 71 1.09 8.03 15.71
C VAL A 71 -0.25 8.65 15.35
N LYS A 72 -0.25 9.86 14.82
CA LYS A 72 -1.39 10.48 14.16
C LYS A 72 -1.16 10.46 12.65
N ARG A 73 -1.90 9.59 11.93
CA ARG A 73 -1.84 9.49 10.48
C ARG A 73 -2.99 10.23 9.82
N VAL A 74 -2.66 11.09 8.86
CA VAL A 74 -3.60 11.88 8.04
C VAL A 74 -3.43 11.48 6.58
N MET A 75 -4.54 11.39 5.86
CA MET A 75 -4.59 11.14 4.43
C MET A 75 -5.60 12.07 3.77
N ASN A 76 -5.25 12.64 2.63
CA ASN A 76 -6.21 13.34 1.79
C ASN A 76 -7.00 12.35 0.90
N ILE A 77 -8.14 12.81 0.41
CA ILE A 77 -8.79 12.26 -0.78
C ILE A 77 -8.81 13.35 -1.82
N THR A 78 -8.15 13.10 -2.95
CA THR A 78 -8.14 14.04 -4.09
C THR A 78 -9.44 13.85 -4.87
N ASP A 79 -10.47 14.58 -4.47
CA ASP A 79 -11.81 14.63 -5.06
C ASP A 79 -12.06 15.91 -5.87
N VAL A 80 -11.08 16.78 -5.93
CA VAL A 80 -11.01 17.92 -6.87
C VAL A 80 -10.53 17.41 -8.23
N GLY A 81 -11.05 17.99 -9.31
CA GLY A 81 -10.58 17.66 -10.67
C GLY A 81 -9.13 18.04 -10.88
N HIS A 82 -8.35 17.11 -11.41
CA HIS A 82 -6.96 17.35 -11.80
C HIS A 82 -6.74 17.05 -13.26
N LEU A 83 -5.84 17.81 -13.85
CA LEU A 83 -5.40 17.59 -15.23
C LEU A 83 -4.67 16.25 -15.36
N SER A 84 -4.74 15.65 -16.55
CA SER A 84 -4.25 14.28 -16.78
C SER A 84 -2.73 14.13 -16.73
N SER A 85 -1.99 15.25 -16.78
CA SER A 85 -0.54 15.28 -16.61
C SER A 85 -0.16 15.93 -15.29
N ASP A 86 0.88 15.39 -14.64
CA ASP A 86 1.46 15.95 -13.41
C ASP A 86 2.16 17.32 -13.66
N ALA A 87 2.17 17.78 -14.90
CA ALA A 87 2.75 19.05 -15.36
C ALA A 87 1.68 20.11 -15.70
N ASP A 88 0.54 20.09 -15.02
CA ASP A 88 -0.56 21.06 -15.16
C ASP A 88 -1.16 21.14 -16.58
N THR A 89 -1.15 20.04 -17.32
CA THR A 89 -1.72 19.96 -18.68
C THR A 89 -2.61 18.72 -18.84
N GLY A 90 -3.51 18.77 -19.84
CA GLY A 90 -4.36 17.62 -20.20
C GLY A 90 -5.80 17.77 -19.72
N GLU A 91 -6.63 16.74 -20.02
CA GLU A 91 -8.05 16.71 -19.67
C GLU A 91 -8.25 16.37 -18.18
N ASP A 92 -9.31 16.90 -17.57
CA ASP A 92 -9.68 16.60 -16.19
C ASP A 92 -9.97 15.11 -15.99
N LYS A 93 -9.26 14.49 -15.04
CA LYS A 93 -9.37 13.06 -14.72
C LYS A 93 -10.75 12.70 -14.15
N MET A 94 -11.30 13.55 -13.28
CA MET A 94 -12.59 13.32 -12.63
C MET A 94 -13.74 13.43 -13.63
N LEU A 95 -13.71 14.47 -14.47
CA LEU A 95 -14.70 14.67 -15.52
C LEU A 95 -14.69 13.54 -16.56
N LYS A 96 -13.50 13.04 -16.91
CA LYS A 96 -13.36 11.86 -17.78
C LYS A 96 -14.00 10.62 -17.19
N GLY A 97 -13.81 10.40 -15.88
CA GLY A 97 -14.47 9.32 -15.13
C GLY A 97 -16.00 9.48 -15.13
N ALA A 98 -16.48 10.68 -14.83
CA ALA A 98 -17.91 11.00 -14.78
C ALA A 98 -18.60 10.79 -16.13
N LYS A 99 -18.02 11.29 -17.23
CA LYS A 99 -18.52 11.07 -18.59
C LYS A 99 -18.55 9.57 -18.97
N ARG A 100 -17.51 8.82 -18.61
CA ARG A 100 -17.43 7.37 -18.87
C ARG A 100 -18.55 6.60 -18.21
N GLU A 101 -18.88 6.95 -16.94
CA GLU A 101 -19.84 6.21 -16.12
C GLU A 101 -21.22 6.83 -16.05
N LYS A 102 -21.43 7.96 -16.74
CA LYS A 102 -22.69 8.73 -16.74
C LYS A 102 -23.17 9.12 -15.33
N LYS A 103 -22.22 9.56 -14.49
CA LYS A 103 -22.41 10.00 -13.10
C LYS A 103 -21.88 11.41 -12.95
N THR A 104 -22.26 12.10 -11.86
CA THR A 104 -21.65 13.37 -11.46
C THR A 104 -20.22 13.15 -10.96
N VAL A 105 -19.40 14.19 -10.95
CA VAL A 105 -18.03 14.15 -10.40
C VAL A 105 -18.04 13.72 -8.94
N MET A 106 -18.99 14.21 -8.14
CA MET A 106 -19.09 13.86 -6.71
C MET A 106 -19.53 12.40 -6.49
N GLU A 107 -20.43 11.87 -7.32
CA GLU A 107 -20.82 10.45 -7.27
C GLU A 107 -19.65 9.54 -7.63
N ILE A 108 -18.83 9.94 -8.61
CA ILE A 108 -17.60 9.23 -8.99
C ILE A 108 -16.59 9.27 -7.85
N ALA A 109 -16.34 10.44 -7.26
CA ALA A 109 -15.43 10.60 -6.15
C ALA A 109 -15.83 9.69 -4.97
N LYS A 110 -17.12 9.73 -4.58
CA LYS A 110 -17.61 8.85 -3.51
C LYS A 110 -17.46 7.37 -3.85
N PHE A 111 -17.86 6.95 -5.03
CA PHE A 111 -17.79 5.54 -5.45
C PHE A 111 -16.37 4.98 -5.39
N TYR A 112 -15.39 5.69 -5.94
CA TYR A 112 -14.01 5.21 -5.94
C TYR A 112 -13.31 5.38 -4.58
N THR A 113 -13.75 6.34 -3.76
CA THR A 113 -13.31 6.44 -2.36
C THR A 113 -13.76 5.21 -1.56
N ASP A 114 -15.05 4.85 -1.66
CA ASP A 114 -15.60 3.68 -0.99
C ASP A 114 -14.90 2.38 -1.47
N ALA A 115 -14.66 2.25 -2.78
CA ALA A 115 -13.94 1.11 -3.36
C ALA A 115 -12.50 1.02 -2.87
N PHE A 116 -11.80 2.16 -2.78
CA PHE A 116 -10.43 2.21 -2.26
C PHE A 116 -10.35 1.73 -0.81
N PHE A 117 -11.25 2.19 0.04
CA PHE A 117 -11.24 1.76 1.45
C PHE A 117 -11.69 0.31 1.63
N ALA A 118 -12.59 -0.20 0.78
CA ALA A 118 -12.91 -1.62 0.75
C ALA A 118 -11.69 -2.50 0.37
N ASP A 119 -10.89 -2.05 -0.61
CA ASP A 119 -9.63 -2.74 -0.96
C ASP A 119 -8.61 -2.65 0.19
N CYS A 120 -8.53 -1.52 0.91
CA CYS A 120 -7.70 -1.38 2.10
C CYS A 120 -8.10 -2.37 3.20
N GLU A 121 -9.39 -2.54 3.46
CA GLU A 121 -9.92 -3.50 4.44
C GLU A 121 -9.51 -4.93 4.09
N LYS A 122 -9.71 -5.35 2.83
CA LYS A 122 -9.32 -6.68 2.34
C LYS A 122 -7.82 -6.96 2.49
N LEU A 123 -7.00 -5.93 2.43
CA LEU A 123 -5.55 -5.99 2.59
C LEU A 123 -5.08 -5.77 4.02
N ASN A 124 -5.98 -5.69 5.01
CA ASN A 124 -5.67 -5.36 6.41
C ASN A 124 -4.86 -4.05 6.56
N ILE A 125 -5.10 -3.07 5.69
CA ILE A 125 -4.54 -1.73 5.82
C ILE A 125 -5.41 -0.95 6.81
N LYS A 126 -4.80 -0.48 7.90
CA LYS A 126 -5.48 0.37 8.89
C LYS A 126 -5.91 1.68 8.23
N LEU A 127 -7.13 2.11 8.48
CA LEU A 127 -7.58 3.44 8.06
C LEU A 127 -6.78 4.53 8.77
N PRO A 128 -6.47 5.66 8.10
CA PRO A 128 -5.87 6.83 8.74
C PRO A 128 -6.75 7.35 9.89
N ASP A 129 -6.12 8.02 10.85
CA ASP A 129 -6.85 8.64 11.98
C ASP A 129 -7.70 9.84 11.50
N VAL A 130 -7.26 10.49 10.41
CA VAL A 130 -8.02 11.54 9.71
C VAL A 130 -7.96 11.30 8.20
N ILE A 131 -9.12 11.34 7.58
CA ILE A 131 -9.30 11.30 6.12
C ILE A 131 -9.98 12.60 5.72
N GLU A 132 -9.31 13.42 4.90
CA GLU A 132 -9.80 14.75 4.53
C GLU A 132 -9.96 14.86 3.01
N PRO A 133 -11.18 15.04 2.49
CA PRO A 133 -11.40 15.37 1.08
C PRO A 133 -10.83 16.76 0.75
N ALA A 134 -10.18 16.92 -0.39
CA ALA A 134 -9.61 18.20 -0.82
C ALA A 134 -10.68 19.29 -0.98
N THR A 135 -11.89 18.91 -1.42
CA THR A 135 -13.04 19.83 -1.51
C THR A 135 -13.45 20.44 -0.16
N GLY A 136 -13.10 19.81 0.96
CA GLY A 136 -13.34 20.33 2.32
C GLY A 136 -12.31 21.37 2.81
N CYS A 137 -11.27 21.69 2.01
CA CYS A 137 -10.15 22.53 2.44
C CYS A 137 -9.88 23.73 1.52
N ILE A 138 -10.83 24.13 0.72
CA ILE A 138 -10.66 25.20 -0.28
C ILE A 138 -10.26 26.54 0.37
N ASP A 139 -10.85 26.88 1.50
CA ASP A 139 -10.55 28.13 2.21
C ASP A 139 -9.12 28.13 2.76
N GLU A 140 -8.64 26.99 3.24
CA GLU A 140 -7.24 26.80 3.67
C GLU A 140 -6.27 26.96 2.51
N PHE A 141 -6.61 26.43 1.33
CA PHE A 141 -5.78 26.58 0.13
C PHE A 141 -5.67 28.06 -0.25
N ILE A 142 -6.77 28.77 -0.33
CA ILE A 142 -6.81 30.20 -0.64
C ILE A 142 -5.95 31.00 0.35
N LYS A 143 -6.11 30.74 1.66
CA LYS A 143 -5.33 31.42 2.71
C LYS A 143 -3.82 31.21 2.55
N VAL A 144 -3.38 30.00 2.25
CA VAL A 144 -1.95 29.70 2.06
C VAL A 144 -1.44 30.39 0.79
N ILE A 145 -2.20 30.38 -0.29
CA ILE A 145 -1.84 31.04 -1.55
C ILE A 145 -1.74 32.57 -1.36
N GLU A 146 -2.67 33.22 -0.65
CA GLU A 146 -2.61 34.64 -0.32
C GLU A 146 -1.31 34.95 0.44
N ALA A 147 -0.96 34.16 1.45
CA ALA A 147 0.28 34.32 2.19
C ALA A 147 1.54 34.13 1.33
N LEU A 148 1.52 33.20 0.38
CA LEU A 148 2.62 33.01 -0.57
C LEU A 148 2.77 34.20 -1.53
N ILE A 149 1.66 34.83 -1.95
CA ILE A 149 1.67 36.07 -2.74
C ILE A 149 2.25 37.24 -1.92
N GLU A 150 1.77 37.42 -0.68
CA GLU A 150 2.27 38.46 0.23
C GLU A 150 3.77 38.32 0.50
N LYS A 151 4.26 37.09 0.61
CA LYS A 151 5.69 36.75 0.78
C LYS A 151 6.50 36.80 -0.52
N GLU A 152 5.89 37.15 -1.64
CA GLU A 152 6.48 37.21 -2.97
C GLU A 152 6.99 35.88 -3.53
N TYR A 153 6.50 34.72 -3.01
CA TYR A 153 6.78 33.41 -3.55
C TYR A 153 5.78 32.99 -4.63
N ALA A 154 4.68 33.71 -4.78
CA ALA A 154 3.68 33.42 -5.82
C ALA A 154 3.35 34.71 -6.60
N TYR A 155 2.88 34.52 -7.84
CA TYR A 155 2.52 35.60 -8.73
C TYR A 155 1.33 35.27 -9.61
N GLU A 156 0.60 36.28 -10.06
CA GLU A 156 -0.47 36.15 -11.03
C GLU A 156 0.06 36.34 -12.45
N ALA A 157 -0.30 35.46 -13.37
CA ALA A 157 -0.05 35.57 -14.79
C ALA A 157 -1.11 34.86 -15.62
N GLY A 158 -1.58 35.47 -16.71
CA GLY A 158 -2.59 34.87 -17.58
C GLY A 158 -3.93 34.58 -16.89
N GLY A 159 -4.15 35.09 -15.65
CA GLY A 159 -5.31 34.83 -14.81
C GLY A 159 -5.13 33.69 -13.82
N ASN A 160 -4.02 32.96 -13.83
CA ASN A 160 -3.70 31.89 -12.89
C ASN A 160 -2.66 32.37 -11.85
N ILE A 161 -2.60 31.68 -10.73
CA ILE A 161 -1.60 31.92 -9.69
C ILE A 161 -0.53 30.83 -9.77
N TYR A 162 0.72 31.24 -9.89
CA TYR A 162 1.89 30.38 -9.99
C TYR A 162 2.81 30.54 -8.80
N PHE A 163 3.46 29.46 -8.38
CA PHE A 163 4.60 29.49 -7.49
C PHE A 163 5.87 29.84 -8.28
N ASP A 164 6.67 30.79 -7.79
CA ASP A 164 7.92 31.24 -8.39
C ASP A 164 9.10 30.42 -7.84
N THR A 165 9.51 29.40 -8.56
CA THR A 165 10.60 28.49 -8.15
C THR A 165 11.97 29.18 -8.12
N SER A 166 12.15 30.32 -8.81
CA SER A 166 13.40 31.07 -8.80
C SER A 166 13.70 31.76 -7.45
N LYS A 167 12.71 31.87 -6.58
CA LYS A 167 12.86 32.38 -5.21
C LYS A 167 13.53 31.41 -4.26
N LEU A 168 13.59 30.12 -4.62
CA LEU A 168 14.19 29.06 -3.81
C LEU A 168 15.69 28.97 -4.07
N LYS A 169 16.46 28.73 -3.00
CA LYS A 169 17.92 28.47 -3.12
C LYS A 169 18.19 27.16 -3.85
N GLN A 170 17.33 26.16 -3.68
CA GLN A 170 17.41 24.84 -4.30
C GLN A 170 15.99 24.31 -4.48
N TYR A 171 15.65 23.87 -5.69
CA TYR A 171 14.33 23.33 -6.00
C TYR A 171 14.37 21.80 -6.20
N TYR A 172 15.33 21.26 -6.96
CA TYR A 172 15.43 19.84 -7.24
C TYR A 172 16.10 19.09 -6.08
N LEU A 173 15.28 18.69 -5.08
CA LEU A 173 15.79 18.14 -3.81
C LEU A 173 15.98 16.64 -3.83
N PHE A 174 15.06 15.89 -4.48
CA PHE A 174 15.07 14.43 -4.45
C PHE A 174 15.95 13.78 -5.53
N ASN A 175 16.33 14.52 -6.55
CA ASN A 175 16.97 14.00 -7.74
C ASN A 175 18.40 14.53 -7.90
N ASN A 176 19.33 13.62 -8.32
CA ASN A 176 20.56 14.03 -9.00
C ASN A 176 20.28 14.35 -10.47
N PHE A 177 19.07 14.73 -10.82
CA PHE A 177 18.77 15.11 -12.18
C PHE A 177 19.55 16.41 -12.48
N GLU A 178 20.43 16.32 -13.45
CA GLU A 178 20.84 17.50 -14.18
C GLU A 178 19.63 17.98 -14.99
N GLU A 179 19.52 19.26 -15.23
CA GLU A 179 18.37 19.88 -15.93
C GLU A 179 18.12 19.23 -17.31
N GLU A 180 19.13 18.53 -17.84
CA GLU A 180 19.10 17.79 -19.11
C GLU A 180 18.34 16.44 -19.00
N ASP A 181 18.40 15.74 -17.87
CA ASP A 181 17.70 14.48 -17.64
C ASP A 181 16.17 14.67 -17.53
N LEU A 182 15.71 15.88 -17.20
CA LEU A 182 14.30 16.25 -17.15
C LEU A 182 13.67 16.41 -18.54
N GLN A 183 14.47 16.48 -19.60
CA GLN A 183 13.96 16.66 -20.96
C GLN A 183 13.44 15.36 -21.59
N ASP A 184 13.99 14.21 -21.23
CA ASP A 184 13.74 12.95 -21.96
C ASP A 184 12.79 11.93 -21.28
N GLY A 185 12.45 12.04 -20.01
CA GLY A 185 11.73 10.97 -19.30
C GLY A 185 10.36 11.32 -18.72
N VAL A 186 10.06 12.59 -18.45
CA VAL A 186 8.86 13.01 -17.73
C VAL A 186 7.92 13.89 -18.59
N ARG A 187 8.32 14.28 -19.78
CA ARG A 187 7.66 15.37 -20.52
C ARG A 187 7.30 15.11 -21.99
N GLU A 188 7.02 13.90 -22.40
CA GLU A 188 6.25 13.72 -23.64
C GLU A 188 4.83 14.25 -23.41
N GLY A 189 4.55 15.47 -23.90
CA GLY A 189 3.22 16.09 -23.88
C GLY A 189 3.06 17.33 -23.01
N VAL A 190 4.13 17.87 -22.40
CA VAL A 190 4.04 19.18 -21.72
C VAL A 190 3.91 20.29 -22.74
N GLU A 191 2.71 20.83 -22.87
CA GLU A 191 2.50 22.07 -23.63
C GLU A 191 3.21 23.22 -22.89
N LYS A 192 3.89 24.05 -23.70
CA LYS A 192 4.56 25.25 -23.19
C LYS A 192 3.52 26.24 -22.64
N ASP A 193 3.60 26.56 -21.37
CA ASP A 193 2.80 27.63 -20.76
C ASP A 193 3.62 28.93 -20.75
N ASP A 194 3.31 29.80 -21.70
CA ASP A 194 4.01 31.08 -21.87
C ASP A 194 3.74 32.08 -20.74
N ASN A 195 2.81 31.81 -19.81
CA ASN A 195 2.56 32.63 -18.63
C ASN A 195 3.56 32.36 -17.49
N LYS A 196 4.24 31.21 -17.49
CA LYS A 196 5.24 30.88 -16.46
C LYS A 196 6.50 31.76 -16.64
N ARG A 197 6.99 32.31 -15.54
CA ARG A 197 8.29 33.05 -15.52
C ARG A 197 9.46 32.09 -15.70
N ASN A 198 9.38 30.91 -15.06
CA ASN A 198 10.37 29.85 -15.12
C ASN A 198 9.70 28.53 -15.52
N LYS A 199 10.42 27.65 -16.22
CA LYS A 199 9.86 26.36 -16.66
C LYS A 199 9.36 25.50 -15.49
N ALA A 200 10.05 25.59 -14.35
CA ALA A 200 9.74 24.80 -13.17
C ALA A 200 8.56 25.35 -12.33
N ASP A 201 8.10 26.56 -12.62
CA ASP A 201 6.98 27.17 -11.91
C ASP A 201 5.73 26.27 -12.08
N PHE A 202 4.93 26.18 -11.03
CA PHE A 202 3.73 25.34 -11.01
C PHE A 202 2.52 26.14 -10.53
N VAL A 203 1.34 25.68 -10.96
CA VAL A 203 0.09 26.39 -10.67
C VAL A 203 -0.37 26.09 -9.25
N LEU A 204 -0.71 27.12 -8.51
CA LEU A 204 -1.34 27.07 -7.19
C LEU A 204 -2.88 27.19 -7.29
N TRP A 205 -3.36 28.04 -8.24
CA TRP A 205 -4.78 28.24 -8.49
C TRP A 205 -5.05 28.53 -9.96
N PHE A 206 -5.99 27.77 -10.53
CA PHE A 206 -6.46 27.93 -11.90
C PHE A 206 -7.71 28.79 -11.94
N THR A 207 -7.72 29.91 -12.66
CA THR A 207 -8.94 30.62 -13.05
C THR A 207 -9.19 30.50 -14.55
N LYS A 208 -8.14 30.23 -15.33
CA LYS A 208 -8.21 29.98 -16.76
C LYS A 208 -7.43 28.72 -17.08
N SER A 209 -8.11 27.76 -17.68
CA SER A 209 -7.51 26.55 -18.21
C SER A 209 -7.90 26.43 -19.69
N LYS A 210 -7.04 25.85 -20.51
CA LYS A 210 -7.40 25.43 -21.88
C LYS A 210 -8.55 24.42 -21.89
N PHE A 211 -8.78 23.75 -20.76
CA PHE A 211 -9.84 22.79 -20.52
C PHE A 211 -10.88 23.42 -19.59
N ASP A 212 -11.76 24.22 -20.16
CA ASP A 212 -12.80 24.98 -19.43
C ASP A 212 -13.91 24.11 -18.83
N ASP A 213 -13.80 22.80 -19.03
CA ASP A 213 -14.78 21.76 -18.67
C ASP A 213 -14.74 21.38 -17.18
N GLN A 214 -13.89 21.98 -16.34
CA GLN A 214 -13.84 21.69 -14.91
C GLN A 214 -15.20 21.96 -14.26
N GLU A 215 -15.83 20.91 -13.70
CA GLU A 215 -17.16 21.00 -13.11
C GLU A 215 -17.12 21.68 -11.73
N LEU A 216 -16.07 21.37 -10.93
CA LEU A 216 -15.92 21.90 -9.58
C LEU A 216 -15.06 23.16 -9.59
N LYS A 217 -15.68 24.30 -9.28
CA LYS A 217 -15.01 25.60 -9.20
C LYS A 217 -15.51 26.37 -7.97
N TRP A 218 -14.62 27.15 -7.39
CA TRP A 218 -14.89 27.96 -6.19
C TRP A 218 -14.53 29.42 -6.40
N ASN A 219 -15.17 30.29 -5.63
CA ASN A 219 -14.80 31.69 -5.59
C ASN A 219 -13.45 31.88 -4.88
N SER A 220 -12.60 32.72 -5.43
CA SER A 220 -11.35 33.13 -4.81
C SER A 220 -11.09 34.61 -5.02
N PRO A 221 -10.11 35.23 -4.34
CA PRO A 221 -9.72 36.63 -4.59
C PRO A 221 -9.27 36.87 -6.02
N TRP A 222 -8.84 35.85 -6.75
CA TRP A 222 -8.33 35.94 -8.13
C TRP A 222 -9.38 35.59 -9.18
N GLY A 223 -10.58 35.22 -8.76
CA GLY A 223 -11.69 34.82 -9.61
C GLY A 223 -12.20 33.41 -9.32
N ILE A 224 -13.21 32.97 -10.09
CA ILE A 224 -13.76 31.63 -9.99
C ILE A 224 -12.76 30.63 -10.58
N GLY A 225 -12.39 29.61 -9.82
CA GLY A 225 -11.38 28.64 -10.23
C GLY A 225 -11.27 27.42 -9.33
N TYR A 226 -10.13 26.72 -9.41
CA TYR A 226 -9.85 25.51 -8.64
C TYR A 226 -8.36 25.43 -8.26
N PRO A 227 -8.00 24.69 -7.19
CA PRO A 227 -6.62 24.59 -6.74
C PRO A 227 -5.77 23.76 -7.70
N GLY A 228 -4.46 24.04 -7.71
CA GLY A 228 -3.45 23.11 -8.23
C GLY A 228 -3.32 21.87 -7.36
N TRP A 229 -2.76 20.80 -7.91
CA TRP A 229 -2.71 19.50 -7.21
C TRP A 229 -1.83 19.50 -5.95
N HIS A 230 -0.73 20.25 -5.96
CA HIS A 230 0.28 20.17 -4.90
C HIS A 230 -0.12 20.89 -3.61
N ILE A 231 -1.00 21.89 -3.69
CA ILE A 231 -1.41 22.68 -2.52
C ILE A 231 -2.27 21.87 -1.54
N GLU A 232 -2.97 20.85 -2.04
CA GLU A 232 -3.86 20.02 -1.22
C GLU A 232 -3.10 19.35 -0.08
N CYS A 233 -2.07 18.56 -0.39
CA CYS A 233 -1.32 17.79 0.61
C CYS A 233 -0.61 18.70 1.61
N SER A 234 -0.04 19.82 1.16
CA SER A 234 0.57 20.81 2.06
C SER A 234 -0.43 21.36 3.06
N CYS A 235 -1.58 21.83 2.60
CA CYS A 235 -2.57 22.47 3.47
C CYS A 235 -3.29 21.47 4.37
N ILE A 236 -3.67 20.31 3.86
CA ILE A 236 -4.36 19.28 4.64
C ILE A 236 -3.44 18.73 5.73
N SER A 237 -2.17 18.47 5.43
CA SER A 237 -1.21 18.03 6.45
C SER A 237 -1.02 19.08 7.53
N MET A 238 -0.81 20.36 7.17
CA MET A 238 -0.64 21.43 8.16
C MET A 238 -1.90 21.68 8.99
N LYS A 239 -3.10 21.58 8.40
CA LYS A 239 -4.39 21.71 9.10
C LYS A 239 -4.51 20.71 10.25
N HIS A 240 -4.10 19.47 10.05
CA HIS A 240 -4.32 18.38 10.99
C HIS A 240 -3.09 18.00 11.83
N LEU A 241 -1.88 18.26 11.34
CA LEU A 241 -0.62 17.82 11.95
C LEU A 241 0.27 19.02 12.39
N GLY A 242 -0.10 20.26 12.01
CA GLY A 242 0.69 21.44 12.33
C GLY A 242 1.83 21.70 11.34
N GLU A 243 2.68 22.66 11.68
CA GLU A 243 3.74 23.16 10.79
C GLU A 243 5.03 22.29 10.82
N TYR A 244 5.09 21.29 11.66
CA TYR A 244 6.20 20.34 11.76
C TYR A 244 5.69 18.92 11.54
N LEU A 245 6.04 18.37 10.39
CA LEU A 245 5.68 17.01 10.00
C LEU A 245 6.87 16.06 10.22
N ASP A 246 6.64 14.94 10.91
CA ASP A 246 7.70 13.94 11.10
C ASP A 246 7.94 13.14 9.84
N ILE A 247 6.89 12.53 9.26
CA ILE A 247 7.01 11.64 8.12
C ILE A 247 5.99 11.99 7.05
N HIS A 248 6.46 12.18 5.82
CA HIS A 248 5.64 12.27 4.62
C HIS A 248 5.86 11.04 3.74
N CYS A 249 4.78 10.33 3.37
CA CYS A 249 4.83 9.08 2.64
C CYS A 249 4.21 9.20 1.24
N GLY A 250 4.71 8.38 0.32
CA GLY A 250 4.12 8.21 -1.00
C GLY A 250 4.87 7.21 -1.88
N GLY A 251 4.42 7.01 -3.10
CA GLY A 251 5.17 6.30 -4.12
C GLY A 251 6.39 7.12 -4.59
N ILE A 252 7.40 6.47 -5.14
CA ILE A 252 8.58 7.17 -5.67
C ILE A 252 8.24 8.16 -6.77
N ASP A 253 7.13 7.96 -7.48
CA ASP A 253 6.60 8.89 -8.49
C ASP A 253 6.25 10.26 -7.89
N ASN A 254 5.85 10.29 -6.62
CA ASN A 254 5.48 11.52 -5.94
C ASN A 254 6.71 12.37 -5.58
N ALA A 255 7.91 11.80 -5.53
CA ALA A 255 9.12 12.54 -5.18
C ALA A 255 9.30 13.78 -6.06
N PHE A 256 9.04 13.61 -7.37
CA PHE A 256 9.04 14.71 -8.34
C PHE A 256 7.91 14.52 -9.38
N PRO A 257 7.10 15.57 -9.66
CA PRO A 257 7.22 16.93 -9.10
C PRO A 257 6.47 17.14 -7.77
N HIS A 258 5.59 16.20 -7.34
CA HIS A 258 4.58 16.44 -6.30
C HIS A 258 5.20 16.84 -4.95
N HIS A 259 5.98 15.97 -4.31
CA HIS A 259 6.61 16.27 -3.01
C HIS A 259 7.64 17.40 -3.09
N THR A 260 8.33 17.56 -4.23
CA THR A 260 9.21 18.70 -4.46
C THR A 260 8.44 20.02 -4.42
N ASN A 261 7.26 20.08 -5.04
CA ASN A 261 6.40 21.25 -5.02
C ASN A 261 5.78 21.48 -3.64
N GLU A 262 5.44 20.41 -2.92
CA GLU A 262 4.96 20.54 -1.54
C GLU A 262 6.02 21.11 -0.62
N ILE A 263 7.29 20.68 -0.71
CA ILE A 263 8.39 21.27 0.06
C ILE A 263 8.52 22.76 -0.28
N ALA A 264 8.53 23.09 -1.57
CA ALA A 264 8.67 24.46 -2.05
C ALA A 264 7.64 25.39 -1.42
N GLN A 265 6.36 25.05 -1.54
CA GLN A 265 5.26 25.89 -1.06
C GLN A 265 5.11 25.85 0.46
N SER A 266 5.28 24.69 1.10
CA SER A 266 5.14 24.58 2.55
C SER A 266 6.25 25.32 3.30
N GLU A 267 7.52 25.13 2.91
CA GLU A 267 8.66 25.81 3.56
C GLU A 267 8.66 27.32 3.28
N ALA A 268 8.21 27.76 2.10
CA ALA A 268 8.00 29.17 1.82
C ALA A 268 6.88 29.78 2.71
N TYR A 269 5.83 29.00 2.96
CA TYR A 269 4.72 29.42 3.82
C TYR A 269 5.13 29.51 5.29
N VAL A 270 5.71 28.44 5.86
CA VAL A 270 6.04 28.37 7.29
C VAL A 270 7.37 29.08 7.63
N GLY A 271 8.30 29.20 6.68
CA GLY A 271 9.61 29.84 6.89
C GLY A 271 10.68 28.98 7.53
N HIS A 272 10.44 27.67 7.66
CA HIS A 272 11.38 26.69 8.20
C HIS A 272 11.23 25.32 7.49
N LYS A 273 12.12 24.37 7.80
CA LYS A 273 11.99 23.00 7.29
C LYS A 273 10.68 22.39 7.76
N TRP A 274 9.83 21.99 6.83
CA TRP A 274 8.47 21.51 7.10
C TRP A 274 8.42 20.04 7.50
N CYS A 275 9.07 19.14 6.74
CA CYS A 275 9.01 17.69 6.96
C CYS A 275 10.40 17.10 7.21
N ASN A 276 10.50 16.21 8.22
CA ASN A 276 11.77 15.63 8.63
C ASN A 276 12.17 14.42 7.79
N TYR A 277 11.24 13.47 7.55
CA TYR A 277 11.52 12.20 6.87
C TYR A 277 10.60 12.02 5.67
N TRP A 278 11.19 11.70 4.51
CA TRP A 278 10.48 11.42 3.27
C TRP A 278 10.56 9.94 2.97
N PHE A 279 9.43 9.25 3.07
CA PHE A 279 9.32 7.81 2.89
C PHE A 279 8.73 7.49 1.52
N HIS A 280 9.53 6.92 0.61
CA HIS A 280 9.11 6.58 -0.74
C HIS A 280 9.18 5.08 -1.00
N VAL A 281 8.08 4.52 -1.50
CA VAL A 281 7.98 3.12 -1.90
C VAL A 281 8.27 2.98 -3.39
N LEU A 282 9.20 2.09 -3.77
CA LEU A 282 9.52 1.85 -5.16
C LEU A 282 8.40 1.09 -5.89
N HIS A 283 8.40 1.20 -7.21
CA HIS A 283 7.36 0.66 -8.08
C HIS A 283 7.12 -0.84 -7.95
N LEU A 284 5.86 -1.22 -8.15
CA LEU A 284 5.48 -2.54 -8.62
C LEU A 284 5.53 -2.53 -10.15
N ASN A 285 6.45 -3.30 -10.72
CA ASN A 285 6.60 -3.46 -12.15
C ASN A 285 5.88 -4.73 -12.62
N THR A 286 5.55 -4.79 -13.90
CA THR A 286 5.18 -6.04 -14.59
C THR A 286 6.32 -6.46 -15.51
N ASN A 287 6.24 -7.65 -16.10
CA ASN A 287 7.23 -8.12 -17.09
C ASN A 287 7.38 -7.17 -18.31
N GLY A 288 6.40 -6.28 -18.53
CA GLY A 288 6.42 -5.23 -19.56
C GLY A 288 6.90 -3.85 -19.08
N GLY A 289 7.44 -3.76 -17.84
CA GLY A 289 7.89 -2.51 -17.21
C GLY A 289 6.87 -1.96 -16.20
N LYS A 290 6.86 -0.65 -15.98
CA LYS A 290 5.93 0.02 -15.04
C LYS A 290 4.47 -0.29 -15.41
N MET A 291 3.68 -0.68 -14.41
CA MET A 291 2.25 -0.89 -14.58
C MET A 291 1.58 0.44 -14.97
N SER A 292 0.88 0.45 -16.08
CA SER A 292 0.14 1.62 -16.54
C SER A 292 -1.23 1.22 -17.08
N LYS A 293 -2.21 2.13 -16.93
CA LYS A 293 -3.60 1.94 -17.39
C LYS A 293 -3.74 1.65 -18.89
N SER A 294 -2.72 1.94 -19.70
CA SER A 294 -2.74 1.82 -21.15
C SER A 294 -2.05 0.57 -21.71
N LYS A 295 -1.35 -0.21 -20.86
CA LYS A 295 -0.51 -1.34 -21.29
C LYS A 295 -0.89 -2.62 -20.54
N GLY A 296 -2.01 -3.26 -20.93
CA GLY A 296 -2.38 -4.59 -20.43
C GLY A 296 -3.58 -4.60 -19.48
N GLU A 297 -3.74 -5.69 -18.74
CA GLU A 297 -4.83 -5.90 -17.79
C GLU A 297 -4.70 -4.93 -16.61
N PHE A 298 -5.78 -4.24 -16.24
CA PHE A 298 -5.81 -3.31 -15.11
C PHE A 298 -5.96 -4.10 -13.80
N LEU A 299 -4.84 -4.38 -13.16
CA LEU A 299 -4.76 -5.25 -11.98
C LEU A 299 -5.30 -4.56 -10.73
N THR A 300 -6.45 -5.00 -10.23
CA THR A 300 -7.09 -4.57 -8.99
C THR A 300 -7.17 -5.72 -7.99
N VAL A 301 -7.48 -5.43 -6.73
CA VAL A 301 -7.76 -6.47 -5.73
C VAL A 301 -8.94 -7.33 -6.16
N SER A 302 -10.03 -6.71 -6.62
CA SER A 302 -11.22 -7.43 -7.11
C SER A 302 -10.89 -8.41 -8.24
N LEU A 303 -10.01 -8.01 -9.18
CA LEU A 303 -9.56 -8.91 -10.24
C LEU A 303 -8.75 -10.09 -9.69
N LEU A 304 -7.91 -9.88 -8.68
CA LEU A 304 -7.19 -10.99 -8.04
C LEU A 304 -8.17 -11.94 -7.34
N GLU A 305 -9.20 -11.42 -6.66
CA GLU A 305 -10.26 -12.23 -6.04
C GLU A 305 -11.06 -13.03 -7.08
N GLU A 306 -11.44 -12.42 -8.21
CA GLU A 306 -12.12 -13.09 -9.33
C GLU A 306 -11.29 -14.24 -9.91
N LYS A 307 -9.96 -14.14 -9.83
CA LYS A 307 -9.02 -15.20 -10.23
C LYS A 307 -8.74 -16.21 -9.11
N GLY A 308 -9.40 -16.09 -7.96
CA GLY A 308 -9.27 -17.00 -6.82
C GLY A 308 -8.15 -16.70 -5.83
N TYR A 309 -7.47 -15.55 -5.95
CA TYR A 309 -6.42 -15.18 -5.00
C TYR A 309 -7.00 -14.53 -3.75
N ASN A 310 -6.56 -14.99 -2.58
CA ASN A 310 -6.83 -14.29 -1.32
C ASN A 310 -6.05 -12.96 -1.29
N PRO A 311 -6.69 -11.81 -0.98
CA PRO A 311 -6.01 -10.51 -0.89
C PRO A 311 -4.81 -10.49 0.06
N LEU A 312 -4.85 -11.25 1.16
CA LEU A 312 -3.72 -11.35 2.10
C LEU A 312 -2.49 -12.03 1.51
N VAL A 313 -2.66 -12.88 0.49
CA VAL A 313 -1.51 -13.41 -0.27
C VAL A 313 -0.83 -12.30 -1.05
N TYR A 314 -1.58 -11.33 -1.60
CA TYR A 314 -0.96 -10.17 -2.25
C TYR A 314 -0.23 -9.30 -1.22
N ARG A 315 -0.80 -9.07 -0.03
CA ARG A 315 -0.09 -8.39 1.05
C ARG A 315 1.21 -9.15 1.41
N PHE A 316 1.14 -10.46 1.61
CA PHE A 316 2.29 -11.30 1.89
C PHE A 316 3.36 -11.22 0.79
N PHE A 317 2.95 -11.26 -0.49
CA PHE A 317 3.83 -11.08 -1.64
C PHE A 317 4.59 -9.73 -1.57
N CYS A 318 3.90 -8.64 -1.23
CA CYS A 318 4.53 -7.33 -1.06
C CYS A 318 5.56 -7.33 0.09
N LEU A 319 5.25 -7.96 1.23
CA LEU A 319 6.13 -7.99 2.41
C LEU A 319 7.41 -8.80 2.20
N GLN A 320 7.46 -9.71 1.22
CA GLN A 320 8.65 -10.48 0.88
C GLN A 320 9.75 -9.63 0.23
N SER A 321 9.45 -8.40 -0.16
CA SER A 321 10.41 -7.47 -0.75
C SER A 321 10.50 -6.19 0.08
N HIS A 322 11.73 -5.68 0.23
CA HIS A 322 11.95 -4.40 0.87
C HIS A 322 11.27 -3.26 0.08
N TYR A 323 10.66 -2.26 0.75
CA TYR A 323 9.93 -1.17 0.11
C TYR A 323 10.78 -0.34 -0.86
N ARG A 324 12.10 -0.24 -0.61
CA ARG A 324 13.08 0.43 -1.48
C ARG A 324 13.64 -0.47 -2.59
N LYS A 325 13.01 -1.59 -2.90
CA LYS A 325 13.31 -2.42 -4.06
C LYS A 325 12.11 -2.47 -4.97
N SER A 326 12.34 -2.37 -6.27
CA SER A 326 11.30 -2.67 -7.25
C SER A 326 10.84 -4.11 -7.08
N LEU A 327 9.53 -4.32 -7.13
CA LEU A 327 8.91 -5.64 -7.07
C LEU A 327 8.31 -5.94 -8.44
N VAL A 328 8.54 -7.14 -8.96
CA VAL A 328 7.98 -7.55 -10.25
C VAL A 328 6.77 -8.44 -10.00
N PHE A 329 5.61 -7.98 -10.42
CA PHE A 329 4.38 -8.75 -10.43
C PHE A 329 4.30 -9.59 -11.69
N SER A 330 4.00 -10.86 -11.50
CA SER A 330 3.46 -11.78 -12.49
C SER A 330 2.54 -12.76 -11.76
N TYR A 331 1.60 -13.39 -12.47
CA TYR A 331 0.78 -14.44 -11.85
C TYR A 331 1.65 -15.60 -11.35
N GLU A 332 2.72 -15.96 -12.05
CA GLU A 332 3.68 -16.97 -11.60
C GLU A 332 4.33 -16.59 -10.25
N ASN A 333 4.74 -15.34 -10.09
CA ASN A 333 5.31 -14.85 -8.81
C ASN A 333 4.25 -14.84 -7.70
N LEU A 334 3.01 -14.52 -8.02
CA LEU A 334 1.90 -14.57 -7.07
C LEU A 334 1.56 -16.02 -6.70
N ASP A 335 1.57 -16.96 -7.66
CA ASP A 335 1.36 -18.40 -7.41
C ASP A 335 2.46 -18.98 -6.49
N ASN A 336 3.71 -18.54 -6.67
CA ASN A 336 4.79 -18.87 -5.74
C ASN A 336 4.52 -18.34 -4.32
N ALA A 337 3.95 -17.15 -4.20
CA ALA A 337 3.53 -16.59 -2.91
C ALA A 337 2.35 -17.37 -2.32
N VAL A 338 1.37 -17.83 -3.12
CA VAL A 338 0.28 -18.72 -2.69
C VAL A 338 0.87 -20.01 -2.09
N ALA A 339 1.75 -20.68 -2.83
CA ALA A 339 2.35 -21.95 -2.35
C ALA A 339 3.17 -21.77 -1.06
N ALA A 340 3.83 -20.62 -0.90
CA ALA A 340 4.56 -20.27 0.33
C ALA A 340 3.58 -19.96 1.49
N TRP A 341 2.49 -19.26 1.21
CA TRP A 341 1.42 -18.92 2.14
C TRP A 341 0.74 -20.17 2.68
N GLU A 342 0.30 -21.09 1.82
CA GLU A 342 -0.34 -22.34 2.20
C GLU A 342 0.57 -23.20 3.09
N LYS A 343 1.86 -23.30 2.75
CA LYS A 343 2.83 -24.01 3.59
C LYS A 343 3.03 -23.33 4.95
N LEU A 344 2.98 -22.00 4.99
CA LEU A 344 3.07 -21.24 6.23
C LEU A 344 1.85 -21.52 7.11
N LEU A 345 0.64 -21.37 6.56
CA LEU A 345 -0.60 -21.64 7.29
C LEU A 345 -0.69 -23.10 7.78
N ALA A 346 -0.35 -24.08 6.94
CA ALA A 346 -0.34 -25.51 7.32
C ALA A 346 0.63 -25.80 8.49
N ARG A 347 1.70 -25.03 8.64
CA ARG A 347 2.61 -25.14 9.79
C ARG A 347 2.04 -24.49 11.03
N VAL A 348 1.40 -23.32 10.89
CA VAL A 348 0.74 -22.62 12.01
C VAL A 348 -0.45 -23.43 12.53
N ALA A 349 -1.25 -24.04 11.65
CA ALA A 349 -2.41 -24.86 11.99
C ALA A 349 -2.05 -26.10 12.85
N LYS A 350 -0.82 -26.59 12.76
CA LYS A 350 -0.34 -27.75 13.53
C LYS A 350 0.14 -27.40 14.95
N LEU A 351 0.24 -26.11 15.29
CA LEU A 351 0.72 -25.70 16.60
C LEU A 351 -0.36 -25.91 17.66
N ASP A 352 0.01 -26.51 18.77
CA ASP A 352 -0.88 -26.68 19.92
C ASP A 352 -1.04 -25.36 20.68
N LYS A 353 -2.29 -24.98 20.95
CA LYS A 353 -2.63 -23.74 21.70
C LYS A 353 -2.43 -23.88 23.21
N ASN A 354 -2.18 -25.10 23.70
CA ASN A 354 -2.02 -25.39 25.12
C ASN A 354 -0.57 -25.16 25.57
N GLY A 355 -0.42 -24.68 26.81
CA GLY A 355 0.87 -24.49 27.46
C GLY A 355 1.18 -23.04 27.81
N ASP A 356 2.23 -22.86 28.60
CA ASP A 356 2.71 -21.54 29.02
C ASP A 356 3.77 -21.00 28.04
N VAL A 357 3.79 -19.70 27.86
CA VAL A 357 4.80 -19.03 27.04
C VAL A 357 6.14 -19.03 27.77
N ASP A 358 7.19 -19.52 27.11
CA ASP A 358 8.58 -19.32 27.56
C ASP A 358 9.01 -17.87 27.25
N ASN A 359 8.93 -17.02 28.26
CA ASN A 359 9.25 -15.60 28.12
C ASN A 359 10.71 -15.35 27.70
N ALA A 360 11.65 -16.20 28.10
CA ALA A 360 13.06 -16.04 27.73
C ALA A 360 13.26 -16.29 26.22
N LYS A 361 12.66 -17.37 25.71
CA LYS A 361 12.66 -17.69 24.27
C LYS A 361 11.83 -16.70 23.46
N PHE A 362 10.72 -16.23 23.99
CA PHE A 362 9.92 -15.17 23.37
C PHE A 362 10.77 -13.92 23.13
N GLU A 363 11.43 -13.39 24.14
CA GLU A 363 12.29 -12.22 24.02
C GLU A 363 13.53 -12.47 23.14
N GLU A 364 14.09 -13.66 23.16
CA GLU A 364 15.20 -14.04 22.27
C GLU A 364 14.80 -14.00 20.80
N LEU A 365 13.71 -14.66 20.42
CA LEU A 365 13.26 -14.77 19.02
C LEU A 365 12.60 -13.49 18.51
N LYS A 366 11.96 -12.72 19.38
CA LYS A 366 11.42 -11.40 19.05
C LYS A 366 12.51 -10.45 18.55
N ARG A 367 13.74 -10.64 18.97
CA ARG A 367 14.89 -9.82 18.56
C ARG A 367 15.12 -9.83 17.06
N ASP A 368 15.10 -10.95 16.43
CA ASP A 368 15.32 -11.05 14.99
C ASP A 368 14.32 -10.19 14.21
N PHE A 369 13.08 -10.17 14.67
CA PHE A 369 12.03 -9.37 14.06
C PHE A 369 12.24 -7.87 14.30
N THR A 370 12.47 -7.47 15.56
CA THR A 370 12.65 -6.05 15.87
C THR A 370 13.93 -5.49 15.24
N ASP A 371 15.04 -6.24 15.22
CA ASP A 371 16.28 -5.81 14.55
C ASP A 371 16.10 -5.64 13.03
N ALA A 372 15.26 -6.49 12.40
CA ALA A 372 14.92 -6.35 10.99
C ALA A 372 14.10 -5.08 10.73
N MET A 373 13.09 -4.83 11.55
CA MET A 373 12.19 -3.68 11.39
C MET A 373 12.86 -2.36 11.79
N ASP A 374 13.69 -2.34 12.83
CA ASP A 374 14.51 -1.18 13.23
C ASP A 374 15.52 -0.78 12.16
N ASN A 375 15.91 -1.71 11.30
CA ASN A 375 16.83 -1.45 10.20
C ASN A 375 16.09 -1.10 8.91
N ASP A 376 15.43 0.04 8.88
CA ASP A 376 14.78 0.57 7.69
C ASP A 376 13.60 -0.28 7.21
N LEU A 377 12.77 -0.71 8.15
CA LEU A 377 11.52 -1.42 7.90
C LEU A 377 11.71 -2.64 6.95
N ASN A 378 12.70 -3.49 7.26
CA ASN A 378 13.05 -4.63 6.41
C ASN A 378 12.04 -5.79 6.57
N THR A 379 10.87 -5.66 5.95
CA THR A 379 9.79 -6.65 5.99
C THR A 379 10.21 -8.03 5.49
N SER A 380 11.13 -8.10 4.52
CA SER A 380 11.65 -9.39 4.02
C SER A 380 12.40 -10.17 5.11
N LEU A 381 13.22 -9.47 5.93
CA LEU A 381 13.84 -10.09 7.10
C LEU A 381 12.83 -10.32 8.23
N GLY A 382 11.83 -9.44 8.40
CA GLY A 382 10.72 -9.66 9.32
C GLY A 382 9.94 -10.95 9.03
N VAL A 383 9.64 -11.23 7.76
CA VAL A 383 9.06 -12.50 7.32
C VAL A 383 10.03 -13.67 7.56
N THR A 384 11.33 -13.47 7.39
CA THR A 384 12.34 -14.49 7.72
C THR A 384 12.34 -14.82 9.22
N ALA A 385 12.23 -13.81 10.08
CA ALA A 385 12.11 -14.00 11.54
C ALA A 385 10.87 -14.85 11.89
N LEU A 386 9.74 -14.62 11.21
CA LEU A 386 8.54 -15.45 11.36
C LEU A 386 8.80 -16.94 11.02
N TYR A 387 9.52 -17.23 9.94
CA TYR A 387 9.92 -18.60 9.60
C TYR A 387 10.91 -19.20 10.61
N ASN A 388 11.77 -18.38 11.21
CA ASN A 388 12.71 -18.82 12.25
C ASN A 388 11.96 -19.23 13.53
N VAL A 389 10.91 -18.50 13.91
CA VAL A 389 10.02 -18.87 15.02
C VAL A 389 9.45 -20.28 14.83
N LEU A 390 8.96 -20.59 13.62
CA LEU A 390 8.39 -21.91 13.32
C LEU A 390 9.43 -23.05 13.36
N LYS A 391 10.71 -22.76 13.22
CA LYS A 391 11.81 -23.72 13.26
C LYS A 391 12.48 -23.82 14.63
N ALA A 392 12.21 -22.83 15.52
CA ALA A 392 12.88 -22.72 16.79
C ALA A 392 12.57 -23.90 17.71
N ASP A 393 13.55 -24.29 18.52
CA ASP A 393 13.41 -25.26 19.59
C ASP A 393 12.77 -24.58 20.81
N THR A 394 11.44 -24.50 20.78
CA THR A 394 10.58 -23.98 21.84
C THR A 394 9.18 -24.58 21.69
N ASN A 395 8.35 -24.42 22.75
CA ASN A 395 6.98 -24.95 22.72
C ASN A 395 6.06 -24.17 21.78
N ASP A 396 4.96 -24.77 21.40
CA ASP A 396 4.03 -24.21 20.42
C ASP A 396 3.29 -22.97 20.95
N ALA A 397 3.00 -22.90 22.25
CA ALA A 397 2.42 -21.70 22.88
C ALA A 397 3.32 -20.46 22.68
N THR A 398 4.64 -20.61 22.83
CA THR A 398 5.61 -19.53 22.58
C THR A 398 5.65 -19.14 21.11
N LYS A 399 5.62 -20.13 20.20
CA LYS A 399 5.55 -19.86 18.74
C LYS A 399 4.29 -19.09 18.37
N LEU A 400 3.13 -19.52 18.86
CA LEU A 400 1.85 -18.83 18.59
C LEU A 400 1.85 -17.41 19.17
N ALA A 401 2.39 -17.19 20.35
CA ALA A 401 2.52 -15.88 20.95
C ALA A 401 3.41 -14.94 20.10
N LEU A 402 4.54 -15.44 19.57
CA LEU A 402 5.42 -14.69 18.69
C LEU A 402 4.76 -14.38 17.33
N ILE A 403 4.05 -15.36 16.74
CA ILE A 403 3.30 -15.15 15.48
C ILE A 403 2.27 -14.04 15.69
N ALA A 404 1.49 -14.10 16.78
CA ALA A 404 0.51 -13.07 17.12
C ALA A 404 1.15 -11.69 17.37
N ASP A 405 2.35 -11.66 17.98
CA ASP A 405 3.06 -10.41 18.21
C ASP A 405 3.58 -9.78 16.92
N PHE A 406 4.20 -10.54 16.04
CA PHE A 406 4.68 -10.06 14.73
C PHE A 406 3.53 -9.65 13.81
N ASP A 407 2.40 -10.33 13.92
CA ASP A 407 1.23 -10.06 13.08
C ASP A 407 0.51 -8.75 13.42
N LYS A 408 0.80 -8.14 14.58
CA LYS A 408 0.41 -6.75 14.89
C LYS A 408 0.99 -5.76 13.86
N VAL A 409 2.13 -6.11 13.25
CA VAL A 409 2.81 -5.29 12.25
C VAL A 409 2.59 -5.84 10.84
N LEU A 410 2.78 -7.15 10.64
CA LEU A 410 2.64 -7.79 9.32
C LEU A 410 1.20 -7.84 8.84
N SER A 411 0.24 -7.99 9.77
CA SER A 411 -1.21 -8.01 9.54
C SER A 411 -1.65 -8.99 8.46
N LEU A 412 -1.15 -10.20 8.60
CA LEU A 412 -1.44 -11.34 7.73
C LEU A 412 -2.57 -12.22 8.26
N ASN A 413 -3.05 -11.98 9.50
CA ASN A 413 -4.06 -12.78 10.19
C ASN A 413 -3.72 -14.28 10.26
N LEU A 414 -2.43 -14.62 10.41
CA LEU A 414 -1.91 -15.96 10.24
C LEU A 414 -2.60 -17.04 11.08
N ILE A 415 -2.90 -16.72 12.35
CA ILE A 415 -3.56 -17.68 13.26
C ILE A 415 -5.03 -17.89 12.85
N GLU A 416 -5.72 -16.82 12.45
CA GLU A 416 -7.10 -16.88 11.98
C GLU A 416 -7.18 -17.65 10.65
N GLU A 417 -6.35 -17.28 9.67
CA GLU A 417 -6.31 -17.95 8.36
C GLU A 417 -5.93 -19.43 8.50
N ALA A 418 -4.97 -19.76 9.38
CA ALA A 418 -4.61 -21.15 9.67
C ALA A 418 -5.77 -21.93 10.30
N SER A 419 -6.60 -21.30 11.13
CA SER A 419 -7.76 -21.97 11.74
C SER A 419 -8.84 -22.33 10.74
N LYS A 420 -8.94 -21.58 9.62
CA LYS A 420 -9.88 -21.88 8.53
C LYS A 420 -9.52 -23.16 7.77
N LEU A 421 -8.23 -23.52 7.72
CA LEU A 421 -7.79 -24.79 7.13
C LEU A 421 -8.30 -26.01 7.94
N GLY A 422 -8.25 -25.91 9.28
CA GLY A 422 -8.78 -26.96 10.15
C GLY A 422 -10.32 -27.04 10.18
N ALA A 423 -11.00 -25.95 9.88
CA ALA A 423 -12.46 -25.90 9.82
C ALA A 423 -13.02 -26.46 8.49
N GLN A 424 -12.18 -26.55 7.45
CA GLN A 424 -12.55 -27.18 6.17
C GLN A 424 -12.41 -28.72 6.20
N GLU A 425 -11.69 -29.28 7.15
CA GLU A 425 -11.80 -30.68 7.53
C GLU A 425 -12.98 -30.80 8.51
N GLU A 426 -14.24 -30.75 8.00
CA GLU A 426 -15.35 -31.36 8.75
C GLU A 426 -14.91 -32.76 9.14
N PRO A 427 -15.07 -33.21 10.41
CA PRO A 427 -14.79 -34.59 10.76
C PRO A 427 -15.57 -35.42 9.77
N LEU A 428 -14.85 -36.17 8.93
CA LEU A 428 -15.45 -37.05 7.96
C LEU A 428 -16.42 -37.93 8.78
N ASP A 429 -17.70 -37.88 8.43
CA ASP A 429 -18.72 -38.72 9.02
C ASP A 429 -18.17 -40.16 8.93
N ASP A 430 -18.04 -40.82 10.08
CA ASP A 430 -17.48 -42.18 10.16
C ASP A 430 -18.19 -43.13 9.17
N GLU A 431 -19.49 -42.90 8.90
CA GLU A 431 -20.28 -43.65 7.92
C GLU A 431 -19.84 -43.30 6.48
N PHE A 432 -19.55 -42.03 6.16
CA PHE A 432 -19.04 -41.65 4.84
C PHE A 432 -17.64 -42.20 4.60
N THR A 433 -16.75 -42.09 5.57
CA THR A 433 -15.37 -42.62 5.49
C THR A 433 -15.40 -44.14 5.28
N ALA A 434 -16.19 -44.87 6.06
CA ALA A 434 -16.33 -46.34 5.91
C ALA A 434 -16.86 -46.73 4.53
N LYS A 435 -17.80 -45.93 3.97
CA LYS A 435 -18.34 -46.15 2.63
C LYS A 435 -17.31 -45.93 1.54
N VAL A 436 -16.51 -44.86 1.65
CA VAL A 436 -15.42 -44.58 0.71
C VAL A 436 -14.35 -45.67 0.75
N GLU A 437 -13.94 -46.07 1.95
CA GLU A 437 -12.93 -47.15 2.12
C GLU A 437 -13.43 -48.50 1.58
N ALA A 438 -14.71 -48.85 1.78
CA ALA A 438 -15.33 -50.02 1.21
C ALA A 438 -15.28 -49.99 -0.33
N LEU A 439 -15.66 -48.90 -0.95
CA LEU A 439 -15.59 -48.71 -2.40
C LEU A 439 -14.15 -48.77 -2.95
N ILE A 440 -13.18 -48.25 -2.23
CA ILE A 440 -11.76 -48.37 -2.58
C ILE A 440 -11.29 -49.81 -2.52
N ALA A 441 -11.72 -50.56 -1.50
CA ALA A 441 -11.41 -51.99 -1.36
C ALA A 441 -12.05 -52.83 -2.49
N GLU A 442 -13.33 -52.58 -2.83
CA GLU A 442 -14.01 -53.21 -3.96
C GLU A 442 -13.31 -52.92 -5.29
N ARG A 443 -12.89 -51.65 -5.52
CA ARG A 443 -12.13 -51.28 -6.70
C ARG A 443 -10.79 -52.04 -6.78
N ALA A 444 -10.09 -52.15 -5.67
CA ALA A 444 -8.84 -52.89 -5.61
C ALA A 444 -9.04 -54.40 -5.93
N ALA A 445 -10.13 -55.00 -5.44
CA ALA A 445 -10.51 -56.39 -5.77
C ALA A 445 -10.83 -56.56 -7.27
N ALA A 446 -11.63 -55.64 -7.86
CA ALA A 446 -11.94 -55.64 -9.28
C ALA A 446 -10.66 -55.52 -10.15
N LYS A 447 -9.72 -54.66 -9.78
CA LYS A 447 -8.40 -54.57 -10.45
C LYS A 447 -7.61 -55.89 -10.38
N LYS A 448 -7.61 -56.54 -9.23
CA LYS A 448 -6.91 -57.85 -9.03
C LYS A 448 -7.50 -58.95 -9.91
N GLU A 449 -8.82 -58.94 -10.09
CA GLU A 449 -9.54 -59.84 -10.97
C GLU A 449 -9.49 -59.47 -12.46
N LYS A 450 -8.77 -58.39 -12.80
CA LYS A 450 -8.67 -57.79 -14.13
C LYS A 450 -10.02 -57.33 -14.69
N ASN A 451 -11.01 -57.06 -13.84
CA ASN A 451 -12.29 -56.47 -14.20
C ASN A 451 -12.16 -54.95 -14.20
N PHE A 452 -11.53 -54.37 -15.23
CA PHE A 452 -11.25 -52.96 -15.33
C PHE A 452 -12.52 -52.14 -15.51
N ALA A 453 -13.56 -52.68 -16.17
CA ALA A 453 -14.84 -51.99 -16.34
C ALA A 453 -15.51 -51.69 -14.98
N GLU A 454 -15.48 -52.64 -14.06
CA GLU A 454 -16.02 -52.48 -12.72
C GLU A 454 -15.15 -51.50 -11.88
N ALA A 455 -13.83 -51.59 -12.00
CA ALA A 455 -12.92 -50.65 -11.33
C ALA A 455 -13.13 -49.21 -11.77
N ASP A 456 -13.41 -48.95 -13.05
CA ASP A 456 -13.71 -47.64 -13.59
C ASP A 456 -15.11 -47.15 -13.19
N ARG A 457 -16.11 -48.03 -13.13
CA ARG A 457 -17.44 -47.73 -12.60
C ARG A 457 -17.36 -47.24 -11.14
N ILE A 458 -16.61 -47.98 -10.30
CA ILE A 458 -16.43 -47.59 -8.88
C ILE A 458 -15.71 -46.23 -8.76
N ARG A 459 -14.73 -46.00 -9.62
CA ARG A 459 -14.08 -44.67 -9.66
C ARG A 459 -15.06 -43.54 -9.99
N GLY A 460 -15.98 -43.80 -10.93
CA GLY A 460 -17.06 -42.88 -11.26
C GLY A 460 -17.95 -42.57 -10.05
N VAL A 461 -18.37 -43.61 -9.33
CA VAL A 461 -19.18 -43.51 -8.10
C VAL A 461 -18.46 -42.65 -7.04
N LEU A 462 -17.17 -42.88 -6.82
CA LEU A 462 -16.36 -42.11 -5.89
C LEU A 462 -16.30 -40.63 -6.32
N THR A 463 -16.14 -40.37 -7.62
CA THR A 463 -16.14 -38.99 -8.16
C THR A 463 -17.50 -38.33 -7.97
N GLU A 464 -18.62 -39.04 -8.23
CA GLU A 464 -19.98 -38.52 -7.97
C GLU A 464 -20.26 -38.25 -6.48
N MET A 465 -19.57 -38.98 -5.58
CA MET A 465 -19.60 -38.73 -4.14
C MET A 465 -18.68 -37.56 -3.71
N GLY A 466 -18.01 -36.86 -4.65
CA GLY A 466 -17.06 -35.79 -4.35
C GLY A 466 -15.73 -36.31 -3.80
N VAL A 467 -15.28 -37.50 -4.22
CA VAL A 467 -14.02 -38.12 -3.76
C VAL A 467 -13.08 -38.31 -4.94
N GLU A 468 -11.89 -37.71 -4.84
CA GLU A 468 -10.77 -37.99 -5.74
C GLU A 468 -9.85 -39.06 -5.17
N ILE A 469 -9.50 -40.06 -5.98
CA ILE A 469 -8.61 -41.15 -5.59
C ILE A 469 -7.32 -41.12 -6.41
N LYS A 470 -6.18 -41.40 -5.75
CA LYS A 470 -4.86 -41.49 -6.37
C LYS A 470 -4.19 -42.78 -6.00
N ASP A 471 -3.86 -43.60 -7.01
CA ASP A 471 -3.09 -44.85 -6.81
C ASP A 471 -1.61 -44.48 -6.52
N THR A 472 -1.06 -44.97 -5.40
CA THR A 472 0.34 -44.78 -5.00
C THR A 472 1.03 -46.15 -4.85
N ARG A 473 2.35 -46.19 -4.65
CA ARG A 473 3.10 -47.40 -4.40
C ARG A 473 2.76 -48.04 -3.05
N GLU A 474 2.20 -47.28 -2.12
CA GLU A 474 1.86 -47.67 -0.76
C GLU A 474 0.37 -47.96 -0.59
N GLY A 475 -0.45 -47.78 -1.64
CA GLY A 475 -1.88 -47.96 -1.63
C GLY A 475 -2.65 -46.87 -2.35
N VAL A 476 -3.98 -46.84 -2.16
CA VAL A 476 -4.84 -45.79 -2.70
C VAL A 476 -5.01 -44.71 -1.65
N VAL A 477 -4.67 -43.47 -2.00
CA VAL A 477 -4.94 -42.26 -1.18
C VAL A 477 -6.16 -41.57 -1.77
N TRP A 478 -7.02 -41.03 -0.92
CA TRP A 478 -8.21 -40.33 -1.35
C TRP A 478 -8.36 -38.99 -0.62
N GLN A 479 -9.03 -38.05 -1.26
CA GLN A 479 -9.42 -36.76 -0.69
C GLN A 479 -10.81 -36.35 -1.17
N ARG A 480 -11.53 -35.55 -0.38
CA ARG A 480 -12.81 -34.96 -0.78
C ARG A 480 -12.55 -33.75 -1.69
N ILE A 481 -13.31 -33.63 -2.80
CA ILE A 481 -13.18 -32.54 -3.78
C ILE A 481 -14.21 -31.45 -3.41
#